data_c7b255c0e327608181d00d8111dcce2e
#
_entry.id   c7b255c0e327608181d00d8111dcce2e
#
_cell.length_a   1.000
_cell.length_b   1.000
_cell.length_c   1.000
_cell.angle_alpha   90.00
_cell.angle_beta   90.00
_cell.angle_gamma   90.00
#
_symmetry.space_group_name_H-M   'P 1'
#
loop_
_entity.id
_entity.type
_entity.pdbx_description
1 polymer ?
#
loop_
_entity_poly.entity_id
_entity_poly.type
_entity_poly.pdbx_seq_one_letter_code
_entity_poly.pdbx_strand_id
1 'polypeptide(L)'
;MAAHVINLGDRPNLEAKIERAGGIEIAGALKTTRFLGPEGEDFVAPTKPPYAYFIERPKGDVTPDHSHNANRLEFLVEGEIEWREQGAAPVVYGPGTLTYVEARTTYGYTVLEDARILIVFEKSPGMNYR
;
A
#
# COMPACT_ATOMS: atom_id res chain seq x y z
N MET A 1 9.51 27.38 1.82
CA MET A 1 9.48 26.11 2.50
C MET A 1 8.33 26.08 3.49
N ALA A 2 7.56 25.05 3.51
CA ALA A 2 6.35 24.98 4.34
C ALA A 2 6.11 23.58 4.89
N ALA A 3 5.45 23.52 6.04
CA ALA A 3 4.87 22.28 6.53
C ALA A 3 3.41 22.21 6.08
N HIS A 4 2.97 21.04 5.70
CA HIS A 4 1.58 20.78 5.32
C HIS A 4 0.94 19.88 6.36
N VAL A 5 -0.16 20.32 6.93
CA VAL A 5 -0.93 19.53 7.90
C VAL A 5 -2.12 18.93 7.17
N ILE A 6 -2.22 17.61 7.17
CA ILE A 6 -3.26 16.89 6.47
C ILE A 6 -4.09 16.13 7.49
N ASN A 7 -5.37 16.49 7.61
CA ASN A 7 -6.29 15.74 8.44
C ASN A 7 -6.91 14.62 7.62
N LEU A 8 -6.54 13.38 7.93
CA LEU A 8 -7.01 12.22 7.19
C LEU A 8 -8.52 12.01 7.33
N GLY A 9 -9.14 12.51 8.41
CA GLY A 9 -10.59 12.48 8.59
C GLY A 9 -11.35 13.31 7.58
N ASP A 10 -10.70 14.30 6.97
CA ASP A 10 -11.31 15.18 5.96
C ASP A 10 -11.14 14.61 4.53
N ARG A 11 -10.43 13.49 4.40
CA ARG A 11 -10.21 12.86 3.10
C ARG A 11 -11.20 11.72 2.88
N PRO A 12 -11.84 11.66 1.72
CA PRO A 12 -12.73 10.54 1.42
C PRO A 12 -11.94 9.25 1.26
N ASN A 13 -12.54 8.15 1.70
CA ASN A 13 -12.10 6.83 1.31
C ASN A 13 -12.60 6.56 -0.10
N LEU A 14 -11.70 6.25 -1.00
CA LEU A 14 -12.03 5.91 -2.37
C LEU A 14 -11.95 4.40 -2.54
N GLU A 15 -12.93 3.81 -3.20
CA GLU A 15 -12.85 2.41 -3.61
C GLU A 15 -11.71 2.25 -4.60
N ALA A 16 -10.84 1.31 -4.32
CA ALA A 16 -9.72 1.02 -5.21
C ALA A 16 -10.06 -0.17 -6.09
N LYS A 17 -9.80 -0.02 -7.38
CA LYS A 17 -9.74 -1.14 -8.31
C LYS A 17 -8.28 -1.49 -8.50
N ILE A 18 -7.93 -2.71 -8.19
CA ILE A 18 -6.55 -3.18 -8.36
C ILE A 18 -6.56 -4.29 -9.39
N GLU A 19 -5.87 -4.03 -10.48
CA GLU A 19 -5.60 -5.07 -11.47
C GLU A 19 -4.44 -5.92 -10.95
N ARG A 20 -4.67 -7.22 -10.91
CA ARG A 20 -3.70 -8.17 -10.41
C ARG A 20 -3.19 -9.07 -11.52
N ALA A 21 -2.13 -9.83 -11.26
CA ALA A 21 -1.59 -10.81 -12.18
C ALA A 21 -2.71 -11.73 -12.70
N GLY A 22 -2.73 -11.97 -14.01
CA GLY A 22 -3.80 -12.76 -14.64
C GLY A 22 -5.07 -11.98 -14.94
N GLY A 23 -5.04 -10.65 -14.81
CA GLY A 23 -6.19 -9.79 -15.11
C GLY A 23 -7.27 -9.81 -14.04
N ILE A 24 -6.98 -10.34 -12.86
CA ILE A 24 -7.93 -10.35 -11.75
C ILE A 24 -8.04 -8.94 -11.19
N GLU A 25 -9.25 -8.41 -11.18
CA GLU A 25 -9.56 -7.11 -10.62
C GLU A 25 -10.34 -7.29 -9.31
N ILE A 26 -9.90 -6.61 -8.26
CA ILE A 26 -10.62 -6.52 -7.00
C ILE A 26 -11.22 -5.13 -6.92
N ALA A 27 -12.53 -5.06 -6.92
CA ALA A 27 -13.27 -3.81 -6.83
C ALA A 27 -14.12 -3.80 -5.56
N GLY A 28 -14.23 -2.65 -4.92
CA GLY A 28 -15.10 -2.45 -3.76
C GLY A 28 -14.63 -3.08 -2.45
N ALA A 29 -13.67 -3.99 -2.50
CA ALA A 29 -13.10 -4.64 -1.31
C ALA A 29 -11.96 -3.83 -0.68
N LEU A 30 -11.33 -2.98 -1.46
CA LEU A 30 -10.20 -2.15 -1.02
C LEU A 30 -10.64 -0.70 -0.98
N LYS A 31 -10.21 -0.01 0.06
CA LYS A 31 -10.45 1.43 0.21
C LYS A 31 -9.13 2.15 0.38
N THR A 32 -8.97 3.27 -0.29
CA THR A 32 -7.78 4.11 -0.16
C THR A 32 -8.14 5.49 0.31
N THR A 33 -7.33 6.03 1.22
CA THR A 33 -7.35 7.43 1.60
C THR A 33 -6.05 8.05 1.12
N ARG A 34 -6.12 8.83 0.06
CA ARG A 34 -4.95 9.40 -0.62
C ARG A 34 -4.67 10.79 -0.08
N PHE A 35 -3.42 11.13 0.20
CA PHE A 35 -3.08 12.43 0.76
C PHE A 35 -1.80 13.07 0.23
N LEU A 36 -0.82 12.33 -0.21
CA LEU A 36 0.38 12.88 -0.86
C LEU A 36 0.65 12.10 -2.13
N GLY A 37 0.73 12.75 -3.26
CA GLY A 37 0.96 12.02 -4.48
C GLY A 37 1.15 12.87 -5.72
N PRO A 38 1.29 12.21 -6.88
CA PRO A 38 1.52 12.88 -8.15
C PRO A 38 0.35 13.80 -8.54
N GLU A 39 0.68 14.83 -9.30
CA GLU A 39 -0.32 15.72 -9.88
C GLU A 39 -1.29 14.95 -10.80
N GLY A 40 -2.55 15.37 -10.78
CA GLY A 40 -3.58 14.78 -11.63
C GLY A 40 -4.31 13.58 -11.01
N GLU A 41 -3.93 13.17 -9.81
CA GLU A 41 -4.63 12.15 -9.04
C GLU A 41 -5.38 12.78 -7.86
N ASP A 42 -6.21 11.99 -7.14
CA ASP A 42 -6.98 12.47 -5.99
C ASP A 42 -6.10 12.61 -4.73
N PHE A 43 -4.95 13.23 -4.89
CA PHE A 43 -4.02 13.52 -3.81
C PHE A 43 -4.07 14.98 -3.41
N VAL A 44 -3.62 15.27 -2.19
CA VAL A 44 -3.42 16.63 -1.71
C VAL A 44 -2.03 17.12 -2.17
N ALA A 45 -1.87 18.41 -2.42
CA ALA A 45 -0.57 19.00 -2.56
C ALA A 45 0.23 18.84 -1.25
N PRO A 46 1.58 18.72 -1.30
CA PRO A 46 2.41 18.86 -2.49
C PRO A 46 2.42 17.62 -3.36
N THR A 47 2.73 17.81 -4.64
CA THR A 47 2.85 16.75 -5.63
C THR A 47 4.28 16.22 -5.77
N LYS A 48 5.09 16.47 -4.76
CA LYS A 48 6.49 16.03 -4.70
C LYS A 48 6.66 14.89 -3.72
N PRO A 49 7.60 13.96 -3.97
CA PRO A 49 7.88 12.88 -3.02
C PRO A 49 8.30 13.42 -1.65
N PRO A 50 8.09 12.65 -0.57
CA PRO A 50 7.52 11.32 -0.58
C PRO A 50 6.01 11.32 -0.84
N TYR A 51 5.52 10.24 -1.42
CA TYR A 51 4.10 10.03 -1.63
C TYR A 51 3.54 9.09 -0.56
N ALA A 52 2.25 9.23 -0.25
CA ALA A 52 1.66 8.40 0.81
C ALA A 52 0.16 8.25 0.66
N TYR A 53 -0.33 7.08 1.07
CA TYR A 53 -1.75 6.82 1.17
C TYR A 53 -2.01 5.73 2.22
N PHE A 54 -3.23 5.69 2.75
CA PHE A 54 -3.73 4.54 3.47
C PHE A 54 -4.47 3.61 2.53
N ILE A 55 -4.36 2.32 2.77
CA ILE A 55 -5.18 1.32 2.13
C ILE A 55 -5.81 0.42 3.19
N GLU A 56 -7.09 0.14 3.04
CA GLU A 56 -7.82 -0.83 3.85
C GLU A 56 -8.02 -2.10 3.03
N ARG A 57 -7.69 -3.24 3.61
CA ARG A 57 -7.81 -4.55 2.97
C ARG A 57 -8.58 -5.49 3.88
N PRO A 58 -9.60 -6.17 3.35
CA PRO A 58 -10.40 -7.10 4.14
C PRO A 58 -9.66 -8.41 4.39
N LYS A 59 -10.05 -9.08 5.47
CA LYS A 59 -9.62 -10.45 5.75
C LYS A 59 -9.86 -11.35 4.53
N GLY A 60 -8.85 -12.15 4.20
CA GLY A 60 -8.89 -13.05 3.06
C GLY A 60 -8.36 -12.44 1.76
N ASP A 61 -8.11 -11.14 1.71
CA ASP A 61 -7.50 -10.53 0.53
C ASP A 61 -6.08 -11.05 0.34
N VAL A 62 -5.74 -11.38 -0.90
CA VAL A 62 -4.42 -11.89 -1.26
C VAL A 62 -3.79 -10.93 -2.27
N THR A 63 -2.65 -10.39 -1.90
CA THR A 63 -1.79 -9.67 -2.83
C THR A 63 -0.79 -10.67 -3.43
N PRO A 64 -0.88 -10.95 -4.73
CA PRO A 64 0.05 -11.88 -5.37
C PRO A 64 1.47 -11.33 -5.38
N ASP A 65 2.43 -12.18 -5.65
CA ASP A 65 3.82 -11.79 -5.76
C ASP A 65 3.99 -10.72 -6.85
N HIS A 66 4.64 -9.63 -6.49
CA HIS A 66 4.86 -8.49 -7.35
C HIS A 66 6.08 -7.72 -6.86
N SER A 67 6.51 -6.74 -7.63
CA SER A 67 7.54 -5.80 -7.22
C SER A 67 7.17 -4.38 -7.65
N HIS A 68 7.81 -3.40 -7.05
CA HIS A 68 7.66 -1.99 -7.39
C HIS A 68 9.01 -1.40 -7.83
N ASN A 69 8.95 -0.31 -8.55
CA ASN A 69 10.16 0.37 -9.06
C ASN A 69 10.70 1.45 -8.10
N ALA A 70 10.13 1.54 -6.91
CA ALA A 70 10.50 2.52 -5.89
C ALA A 70 10.62 1.86 -4.53
N ASN A 71 11.52 2.37 -3.69
CA ASN A 71 11.57 1.98 -2.29
C ASN A 71 10.33 2.49 -1.58
N ARG A 72 9.85 1.73 -0.63
CA ARG A 72 8.64 2.07 0.11
C ARG A 72 8.67 1.58 1.54
N LEU A 73 7.87 2.25 2.36
CA LEU A 73 7.54 1.83 3.71
C LEU A 73 6.09 1.36 3.72
N GLU A 74 5.83 0.26 4.41
CA GLU A 74 4.47 -0.22 4.68
C GLU A 74 4.34 -0.38 6.18
N PHE A 75 3.49 0.42 6.79
CA PHE A 75 3.24 0.38 8.23
C PHE A 75 1.85 -0.19 8.49
N LEU A 76 1.82 -1.36 9.15
CA LEU A 76 0.56 -2.01 9.52
C LEU A 76 0.00 -1.33 10.77
N VAL A 77 -1.08 -0.58 10.59
CA VAL A 77 -1.75 0.15 11.67
C VAL A 77 -2.71 -0.76 12.44
N GLU A 78 -3.48 -1.55 11.70
CA GLU A 78 -4.46 -2.49 12.23
C GLU A 78 -4.44 -3.77 11.41
N GLY A 79 -4.82 -4.87 12.03
CA GLY A 79 -4.97 -6.15 11.37
C GLY A 79 -3.78 -7.07 11.54
N GLU A 80 -3.78 -8.14 10.74
CA GLU A 80 -2.73 -9.15 10.73
C GLU A 80 -2.50 -9.62 9.31
N ILE A 81 -1.24 -9.77 8.92
CA ILE A 81 -0.87 -10.23 7.60
C ILE A 81 0.16 -11.35 7.65
N GLU A 82 0.08 -12.26 6.67
CA GLU A 82 1.14 -13.20 6.37
C GLU A 82 1.95 -12.65 5.20
N TRP A 83 3.17 -12.28 5.48
CA TRP A 83 4.09 -11.69 4.51
C TRP A 83 4.92 -12.78 3.84
N ARG A 84 5.00 -12.72 2.51
CA ARG A 84 5.82 -13.63 1.71
C ARG A 84 6.80 -12.82 0.88
N GLU A 85 8.06 -13.06 1.09
CA GLU A 85 9.13 -12.50 0.28
C GLU A 85 9.82 -13.62 -0.47
N GLN A 86 10.11 -13.40 -1.74
CA GLN A 86 10.79 -14.39 -2.56
C GLN A 86 12.13 -14.79 -1.93
N GLY A 87 12.34 -16.09 -1.73
CA GLY A 87 13.57 -16.63 -1.14
C GLY A 87 13.57 -16.68 0.39
N ALA A 88 12.47 -16.30 1.04
CA ALA A 88 12.35 -16.34 2.50
C ALA A 88 11.12 -17.13 2.94
N ALA A 89 11.13 -17.61 4.17
CA ALA A 89 9.95 -18.24 4.76
C ALA A 89 8.89 -17.18 5.06
N PRO A 90 7.57 -17.53 4.94
CA PRO A 90 6.50 -16.63 5.31
C PRO A 90 6.59 -16.19 6.78
N VAL A 91 6.22 -14.94 7.05
CA VAL A 91 6.20 -14.37 8.40
C VAL A 91 4.84 -13.74 8.65
N VAL A 92 4.27 -14.02 9.81
CA VAL A 92 3.03 -13.39 10.26
C VAL A 92 3.36 -12.25 11.21
N TYR A 93 2.79 -11.07 10.97
CA TYR A 93 2.95 -9.96 11.89
C TYR A 93 1.67 -9.11 12.00
N GLY A 94 1.60 -8.39 13.12
CA GLY A 94 0.46 -7.60 13.51
C GLY A 94 0.73 -6.10 13.60
N PRO A 95 -0.17 -5.35 14.25
CA PRO A 95 -0.11 -3.89 14.32
C PRO A 95 1.21 -3.38 14.89
N GLY A 96 1.67 -2.25 14.34
CA GLY A 96 2.92 -1.62 14.75
C GLY A 96 4.14 -2.11 13.98
N THR A 97 3.96 -2.99 13.01
CA THR A 97 5.06 -3.50 12.19
C THR A 97 5.32 -2.56 11.01
N LEU A 98 6.56 -2.11 10.89
CA LEU A 98 7.03 -1.31 9.78
C LEU A 98 7.93 -2.16 8.88
N THR A 99 7.60 -2.23 7.61
CA THR A 99 8.38 -2.94 6.61
C THR A 99 9.00 -1.94 5.64
N TYR A 100 10.31 -1.98 5.50
CA TYR A 100 11.00 -1.25 4.43
C TYR A 100 11.20 -2.21 3.26
N VAL A 101 10.62 -1.87 2.11
CA VAL A 101 10.69 -2.70 0.91
C VAL A 101 11.55 -2.00 -0.12
N GLU A 102 12.71 -2.55 -0.41
CA GLU A 102 13.56 -2.02 -1.46
C GLU A 102 12.93 -2.22 -2.83
N ALA A 103 13.21 -1.29 -3.74
CA ALA A 103 12.78 -1.40 -5.12
C ALA A 103 13.13 -2.77 -5.71
N ARG A 104 12.21 -3.34 -6.48
CA ARG A 104 12.35 -4.63 -7.17
C ARG A 104 12.38 -5.86 -6.27
N THR A 105 12.07 -5.71 -4.99
CA THR A 105 11.84 -6.85 -4.12
C THR A 105 10.53 -7.53 -4.52
N THR A 106 10.58 -8.83 -4.77
CA THR A 106 9.37 -9.61 -5.06
C THR A 106 8.75 -10.09 -3.75
N TYR A 107 7.52 -9.68 -3.52
CA TYR A 107 6.76 -10.01 -2.31
C TYR A 107 5.27 -10.05 -2.57
N GLY A 108 4.57 -10.67 -1.66
CA GLY A 108 3.12 -10.69 -1.61
C GLY A 108 2.66 -10.95 -0.19
N TYR A 109 1.37 -10.86 0.05
CA TYR A 109 0.85 -11.15 1.38
C TYR A 109 -0.63 -11.51 1.35
N THR A 110 -1.04 -12.20 2.41
CA THR A 110 -2.43 -12.54 2.67
C THR A 110 -2.89 -11.82 3.92
N VAL A 111 -4.04 -11.20 3.85
CA VAL A 111 -4.64 -10.51 4.99
C VAL A 111 -5.38 -11.53 5.85
N LEU A 112 -4.91 -11.71 7.09
CA LEU A 112 -5.47 -12.67 8.03
C LEU A 112 -6.57 -12.05 8.90
N GLU A 113 -6.49 -10.76 9.16
CA GLU A 113 -7.52 -9.95 9.83
C GLU A 113 -7.59 -8.60 9.12
N ASP A 114 -8.78 -8.00 9.08
CA ASP A 114 -9.02 -6.72 8.41
C ASP A 114 -7.88 -5.74 8.70
N ALA A 115 -7.20 -5.30 7.66
CA ALA A 115 -5.96 -4.54 7.77
C ALA A 115 -6.11 -3.11 7.28
N ARG A 116 -5.38 -2.22 7.95
CA ARG A 116 -5.17 -0.85 7.51
C ARG A 116 -3.68 -0.57 7.47
N ILE A 117 -3.20 -0.18 6.30
CA ILE A 117 -1.77 -0.04 6.03
C ILE A 117 -1.49 1.37 5.54
N LEU A 118 -0.51 2.03 6.17
CA LEU A 118 0.06 3.27 5.68
C LEU A 118 1.19 2.92 4.71
N ILE A 119 1.12 3.43 3.50
CA ILE A 119 2.13 3.21 2.47
C ILE A 119 2.77 4.55 2.11
N VAL A 120 4.11 4.58 2.19
CA VAL A 120 4.91 5.74 1.85
C VAL A 120 5.98 5.32 0.84
N PHE A 121 6.13 6.04 -0.26
CA PHE A 121 7.10 5.71 -1.28
C PHE A 121 7.85 6.95 -1.79
N GLU A 122 9.10 6.73 -2.19
CA GLU A 122 10.05 7.82 -2.51
C GLU A 122 9.75 8.53 -3.82
N LYS A 123 9.08 7.83 -4.75
CA LYS A 123 8.69 8.36 -6.07
C LYS A 123 7.48 7.60 -6.57
N SER A 124 6.88 8.05 -7.66
CA SER A 124 5.76 7.35 -8.27
C SER A 124 6.16 5.91 -8.61
N PRO A 125 5.53 4.90 -8.02
CA PRO A 125 5.92 3.52 -8.24
C PRO A 125 5.30 2.97 -9.52
N GLY A 126 6.06 2.15 -10.25
CA GLY A 126 5.47 1.16 -11.12
C GLY A 126 5.20 -0.11 -10.35
N MET A 127 4.37 -0.98 -10.85
CA MET A 127 4.11 -2.30 -10.28
C MET A 127 4.41 -3.37 -11.32
N ASN A 128 5.17 -4.38 -10.92
CA ASN A 128 5.53 -5.50 -11.77
C ASN A 128 4.98 -6.79 -11.17
N TYR A 129 4.13 -7.48 -11.88
CA TYR A 129 3.60 -8.78 -11.48
C TYR A 129 4.49 -9.91 -11.98
N ARG A 130 4.46 -10.99 -11.24
CA ARG A 130 5.19 -12.22 -11.58
C ARG A 130 4.26 -13.41 -11.67
#